data_cf3a4ad047b0b0cc26903c4ede4adda1
#
_entry.id   cf3a4ad047b0b0cc26903c4ede4adda1
#
_cell.length_a   1.000
_cell.length_b   1.000
_cell.length_c   1.000
_cell.angle_alpha   90.00
_cell.angle_beta   90.00
_cell.angle_gamma   90.00
#
_symmetry.space_group_name_H-M   'P 1'
#
loop_
_entity.id
_entity.type
_entity.pdbx_description
1 polymer ?
#
loop_
_entity_poly.entity_id
_entity_poly.type
_entity_poly.pdbx_seq_one_letter_code
_entity_poly.pdbx_strand_id
1 'polypeptide(L)'
;MKKVEKVMGMGFGDQKNPLLFSVRSGARVSMPGMMDTVLNLGLNDKTVKGLATLTGNERFAYDCYRRIVQMYGDVVLGLKPEEKDERDPFEEIIEAKKKEKKVEFDTDLTVDDLKDLVALFKKLIKTRLKVSFPEDPWEQLWGAIGAVFNSWNTERAIAYRELNNIPDTWGTAVNIQCMVFGNMGETSA
;
A
#
# COMPACT_ATOMS: atom_id res chain seq x y z
N MET A 1 6.43 11.04 15.20
CA MET A 1 7.37 10.78 14.09
C MET A 1 8.83 10.97 14.49
N LYS A 2 9.32 12.17 14.82
CA LYS A 2 10.76 12.45 15.14
C LYS A 2 11.44 11.47 16.12
N LYS A 3 10.72 10.98 17.14
CA LYS A 3 11.29 9.97 18.08
C LYS A 3 11.52 8.62 17.39
N VAL A 4 10.60 8.21 16.50
CA VAL A 4 10.72 6.95 15.75
C VAL A 4 11.86 7.06 14.75
N GLU A 5 11.95 8.15 13.99
CA GLU A 5 13.05 8.41 13.06
C GLU A 5 14.41 8.35 13.76
N LYS A 6 14.52 8.96 14.95
CA LYS A 6 15.74 8.92 15.75
C LYS A 6 16.12 7.50 16.19
N VAL A 7 15.14 6.70 16.60
CA VAL A 7 15.38 5.30 17.03
C VAL A 7 15.76 4.42 15.85
N MET A 8 15.10 4.60 14.71
CA MET A 8 15.33 3.82 13.50
C MET A 8 16.59 4.27 12.73
N GLY A 9 17.08 5.48 12.97
CA GLY A 9 18.18 6.07 12.19
C GLY A 9 17.79 6.36 10.74
N MET A 10 16.50 6.47 10.43
CA MET A 10 15.93 6.63 9.10
C MET A 10 14.93 7.78 9.11
N GLY A 11 14.64 8.40 7.95
CA GLY A 11 13.73 9.53 7.84
C GLY A 11 12.47 9.23 7.01
N PHE A 12 11.30 9.64 7.51
CA PHE A 12 10.06 9.52 6.75
C PHE A 12 10.03 10.56 5.63
N GLY A 13 10.15 10.09 4.39
CA GLY A 13 10.32 10.93 3.21
C GLY A 13 11.77 11.27 2.88
N ASP A 14 12.75 10.75 3.61
CA ASP A 14 14.15 10.91 3.27
C ASP A 14 14.44 10.16 1.96
N GLN A 15 15.14 10.86 1.04
CA GLN A 15 15.42 10.33 -0.30
C GLN A 15 16.58 9.34 -0.35
N LYS A 16 17.43 9.31 0.69
CA LYS A 16 18.61 8.44 0.75
C LYS A 16 18.41 7.26 1.69
N ASN A 17 17.73 7.49 2.81
CA ASN A 17 17.50 6.49 3.85
C ASN A 17 16.01 6.52 4.28
N PRO A 18 15.09 6.11 3.39
CA PRO A 18 13.65 6.26 3.60
C PRO A 18 13.14 5.33 4.69
N LEU A 19 12.50 5.88 5.71
CA LEU A 19 11.67 5.14 6.65
C LEU A 19 10.30 4.92 6.04
N LEU A 20 9.85 3.68 6.01
CA LEU A 20 8.53 3.32 5.49
C LEU A 20 7.62 2.85 6.63
N PHE A 21 6.32 3.10 6.46
CA PHE A 21 5.31 2.71 7.42
C PHE A 21 4.23 1.82 6.82
N SER A 22 3.64 1.01 7.68
CA SER A 22 2.31 0.45 7.48
C SER A 22 1.31 1.15 8.39
N VAL A 23 0.08 1.29 7.91
CA VAL A 23 -1.07 1.75 8.69
C VAL A 23 -2.07 0.61 8.76
N ARG A 24 -2.43 0.21 9.96
CA ARG A 24 -3.25 -0.97 10.25
C ARG A 24 -4.31 -0.64 11.29
N SER A 25 -5.42 -1.36 11.27
CA SER A 25 -6.41 -1.27 12.34
C SER A 25 -5.85 -1.77 13.67
N GLY A 26 -6.33 -1.17 14.75
CA GLY A 26 -6.05 -1.57 16.14
C GLY A 26 -7.35 -1.81 16.89
N ALA A 27 -8.29 -2.53 16.30
CA ALA A 27 -9.55 -2.87 16.94
C ALA A 27 -9.34 -3.72 18.19
N ARG A 28 -10.21 -3.56 19.17
CA ARG A 28 -10.16 -4.29 20.45
C ARG A 28 -10.27 -5.81 20.27
N VAL A 29 -10.97 -6.25 19.22
CA VAL A 29 -11.10 -7.64 18.82
C VAL A 29 -10.50 -7.81 17.44
N SER A 30 -9.77 -8.89 17.22
CA SER A 30 -9.22 -9.22 15.90
C SER A 30 -10.36 -9.51 14.93
N MET A 31 -10.34 -8.83 13.77
CA MET A 31 -11.31 -8.96 12.68
C MET A 31 -10.56 -9.27 11.38
N PRO A 32 -10.06 -10.51 11.19
CA PRO A 32 -9.19 -10.85 10.05
C PRO A 32 -9.87 -10.60 8.71
N GLY A 33 -9.21 -9.86 7.83
CA GLY A 33 -9.70 -9.53 6.49
C GLY A 33 -10.84 -8.48 6.43
N MET A 34 -11.33 -8.00 7.59
CA MET A 34 -12.45 -7.05 7.62
C MET A 34 -12.00 -5.60 7.53
N MET A 35 -10.84 -5.29 8.12
CA MET A 35 -10.30 -3.94 8.18
C MET A 35 -9.16 -3.75 7.19
N ASP A 36 -9.06 -2.55 6.65
CA ASP A 36 -8.03 -2.23 5.67
C ASP A 36 -6.64 -2.05 6.31
N THR A 37 -5.63 -2.31 5.50
CA THR A 37 -4.21 -2.08 5.81
C THR A 37 -3.57 -1.40 4.61
N VAL A 38 -2.71 -0.42 4.85
CA VAL A 38 -1.91 0.22 3.81
C VAL A 38 -0.43 0.06 4.15
N LEU A 39 0.34 -0.48 3.21
CA LEU A 39 1.76 -0.79 3.37
C LEU A 39 2.64 0.16 2.56
N ASN A 40 3.93 0.20 2.89
CA ASN A 40 4.97 0.92 2.13
C ASN A 40 4.75 2.44 2.03
N LEU A 41 4.01 3.04 2.98
CA LEU A 41 3.81 4.49 3.03
C LEU A 41 5.15 5.21 3.16
N GLY A 42 5.31 6.27 2.41
CA GLY A 42 6.55 7.02 2.29
C GLY A 42 7.28 6.81 0.97
N LEU A 43 6.88 5.80 0.15
CA LEU A 43 7.43 5.62 -1.19
C LEU A 43 6.80 6.61 -2.19
N ASN A 44 7.67 7.21 -2.96
CA ASN A 44 7.38 8.11 -4.08
C ASN A 44 8.50 8.03 -5.13
N ASP A 45 8.43 8.83 -6.19
CA ASP A 45 9.42 8.83 -7.27
C ASP A 45 10.87 9.14 -6.82
N LYS A 46 11.03 9.74 -5.64
CA LYS A 46 12.35 10.09 -5.08
C LYS A 46 12.83 9.03 -4.08
N THR A 47 11.97 8.66 -3.13
CA THR A 47 12.34 7.75 -2.04
C THR A 47 12.52 6.30 -2.51
N VAL A 48 11.87 5.88 -3.59
CA VAL A 48 12.08 4.54 -4.18
C VAL A 48 13.53 4.31 -4.60
N LYS A 49 14.22 5.36 -5.08
CA LYS A 49 15.64 5.28 -5.46
C LYS A 49 16.54 5.08 -4.23
N GLY A 50 16.20 5.75 -3.12
CA GLY A 50 16.87 5.54 -1.84
C GLY A 50 16.69 4.11 -1.34
N LEU A 51 15.48 3.57 -1.39
CA LEU A 51 15.21 2.18 -1.02
C LEU A 51 16.00 1.20 -1.90
N ALA A 52 16.04 1.43 -3.21
CA ALA A 52 16.81 0.61 -4.14
C ALA A 52 18.30 0.59 -3.80
N THR A 53 18.87 1.75 -3.48
CA THR A 53 20.28 1.87 -3.07
C THR A 53 20.53 1.19 -1.72
N LEU A 54 19.66 1.40 -0.75
CA LEU A 54 19.77 0.85 0.60
C LEU A 54 19.72 -0.68 0.62
N THR A 55 18.84 -1.26 -0.20
CA THR A 55 18.63 -2.72 -0.27
C THR A 55 19.55 -3.41 -1.27
N GLY A 56 20.21 -2.68 -2.16
CA GLY A 56 20.93 -3.24 -3.30
C GLY A 56 20.03 -3.97 -4.30
N ASN A 57 18.72 -3.82 -4.19
CA ASN A 57 17.73 -4.54 -5.00
C ASN A 57 16.67 -3.58 -5.57
N GLU A 58 16.96 -3.09 -6.78
CA GLU A 58 16.07 -2.15 -7.46
C GLU A 58 14.70 -2.78 -7.78
N ARG A 59 14.69 -4.07 -8.14
CA ARG A 59 13.44 -4.76 -8.43
C ARG A 59 12.52 -4.79 -7.21
N PHE A 60 13.05 -5.14 -6.05
CA PHE A 60 12.30 -5.12 -4.79
C PHE A 60 11.75 -3.73 -4.48
N ALA A 61 12.54 -2.68 -4.63
CA ALA A 61 12.13 -1.31 -4.36
C ALA A 61 10.95 -0.88 -5.26
N TYR A 62 11.02 -1.18 -6.56
CA TYR A 62 9.95 -0.85 -7.49
C TYR A 62 8.72 -1.75 -7.35
N ASP A 63 8.85 -3.01 -6.91
CA ASP A 63 7.69 -3.82 -6.55
C ASP A 63 6.97 -3.27 -5.30
N CYS A 64 7.72 -2.84 -4.28
CA CYS A 64 7.14 -2.13 -3.14
C CYS A 64 6.42 -0.85 -3.57
N TYR A 65 6.98 -0.11 -4.53
CA TYR A 65 6.36 1.12 -5.04
C TYR A 65 5.11 0.83 -5.87
N ARG A 66 5.14 -0.16 -6.75
CA ARG A 66 3.95 -0.62 -7.47
C ARG A 66 2.82 -0.96 -6.50
N ARG A 67 3.15 -1.73 -5.44
CA ARG A 67 2.16 -2.17 -4.43
C ARG A 67 1.53 -1.02 -3.67
N ILE A 68 2.30 -0.01 -3.25
CA ILE A 68 1.69 1.14 -2.55
C ILE A 68 0.79 1.93 -3.49
N VAL A 69 1.16 2.15 -4.76
CA VAL A 69 0.32 2.88 -5.71
C VAL A 69 -0.99 2.15 -5.96
N GLN A 70 -0.95 0.82 -6.15
CA GLN A 70 -2.14 -0.04 -6.28
C GLN A 70 -3.00 0.03 -5.03
N MET A 71 -2.43 -0.28 -3.86
CA MET A 71 -3.15 -0.35 -2.59
C MET A 71 -3.73 1.01 -2.19
N TYR A 72 -2.99 2.09 -2.41
CA TYR A 72 -3.47 3.44 -2.13
C TYR A 72 -4.61 3.83 -3.06
N GLY A 73 -4.49 3.51 -4.33
CA GLY A 73 -5.55 3.71 -5.32
C GLY A 73 -6.84 2.98 -4.95
N ASP A 74 -6.72 1.71 -4.59
CA ASP A 74 -7.85 0.86 -4.21
C ASP A 74 -8.46 1.24 -2.85
N VAL A 75 -7.63 1.29 -1.79
CA VAL A 75 -8.09 1.42 -0.39
C VAL A 75 -8.36 2.87 -0.01
N VAL A 76 -7.45 3.79 -0.36
CA VAL A 76 -7.53 5.18 0.12
C VAL A 76 -8.34 6.04 -0.84
N LEU A 77 -8.10 5.91 -2.13
CA LEU A 77 -8.79 6.71 -3.13
C LEU A 77 -10.09 6.07 -3.63
N GLY A 78 -10.34 4.81 -3.28
CA GLY A 78 -11.58 4.12 -3.59
C GLY A 78 -11.76 3.76 -5.07
N LEU A 79 -10.66 3.57 -5.80
CA LEU A 79 -10.71 3.13 -7.18
C LEU A 79 -11.11 1.65 -7.24
N LYS A 80 -12.37 1.41 -7.56
CA LYS A 80 -12.99 0.08 -7.63
C LYS A 80 -13.47 -0.20 -9.06
N PRO A 81 -13.76 -1.47 -9.39
CA PRO A 81 -14.53 -1.79 -10.59
C PRO A 81 -15.83 -0.98 -10.67
N GLU A 82 -16.22 -0.56 -11.86
CA GLU A 82 -17.46 0.21 -12.07
C GLU A 82 -18.68 -0.69 -12.04
N GLU A 83 -18.52 -1.95 -12.49
CA GLU A 83 -19.57 -2.97 -12.49
C GLU A 83 -19.15 -4.17 -11.64
N LYS A 84 -20.14 -4.92 -11.12
CA LYS A 84 -19.89 -6.09 -10.26
C LYS A 84 -19.08 -7.21 -10.93
N ASP A 85 -19.22 -7.33 -12.26
CA ASP A 85 -18.55 -8.38 -13.05
C ASP A 85 -17.23 -7.88 -13.67
N GLU A 86 -16.88 -6.60 -13.49
CA GLU A 86 -15.62 -6.03 -13.95
C GLU A 86 -14.49 -6.51 -13.04
N ARG A 87 -13.35 -6.87 -13.63
CA ARG A 87 -12.15 -7.22 -12.89
C ARG A 87 -11.54 -5.98 -12.24
N ASP A 88 -10.72 -6.19 -11.21
CA ASP A 88 -9.94 -5.12 -10.62
C ASP A 88 -9.10 -4.43 -11.70
N PRO A 89 -9.24 -3.11 -11.90
CA PRO A 89 -8.57 -2.41 -13.00
C PRO A 89 -7.05 -2.36 -12.87
N PHE A 90 -6.48 -2.52 -11.67
CA PHE A 90 -5.04 -2.66 -11.48
C PHE A 90 -4.58 -4.05 -11.90
N GLU A 91 -5.34 -5.09 -11.54
CA GLU A 91 -5.04 -6.48 -11.94
C GLU A 91 -5.10 -6.66 -13.45
N GLU A 92 -6.04 -6.00 -14.15
CA GLU A 92 -6.11 -6.02 -15.61
C GLU A 92 -4.83 -5.47 -16.25
N ILE A 93 -4.26 -4.39 -15.70
CA ILE A 93 -3.01 -3.81 -16.19
C ILE A 93 -1.84 -4.77 -15.94
N ILE A 94 -1.78 -5.43 -14.76
CA ILE A 94 -0.74 -6.43 -14.46
C ILE A 94 -0.83 -7.59 -15.42
N GLU A 95 -2.02 -8.15 -15.61
CA GLU A 95 -2.23 -9.29 -16.52
C GLU A 95 -1.90 -8.94 -17.99
N ALA A 96 -2.25 -7.72 -18.42
CA ALA A 96 -1.88 -7.24 -19.75
C ALA A 96 -0.35 -7.15 -19.91
N LYS A 97 0.37 -6.64 -18.88
CA LYS A 97 1.83 -6.57 -18.86
C LYS A 97 2.47 -7.97 -18.88
N LYS A 98 1.96 -8.89 -18.08
CA LYS A 98 2.45 -10.29 -18.08
C LYS A 98 2.28 -10.96 -19.46
N LYS A 99 1.13 -10.77 -20.09
CA LYS A 99 0.88 -11.28 -21.45
C LYS A 99 1.82 -10.66 -22.47
N GLU A 100 2.05 -9.35 -22.43
CA GLU A 100 3.00 -8.65 -23.30
C GLU A 100 4.41 -9.24 -23.17
N LYS A 101 4.84 -9.51 -21.93
CA LYS A 101 6.18 -10.03 -21.62
C LYS A 101 6.29 -11.56 -21.70
N LYS A 102 5.17 -12.26 -21.89
CA LYS A 102 5.09 -13.74 -21.92
C LYS A 102 5.63 -14.38 -20.65
N VAL A 103 5.29 -13.80 -19.50
CA VAL A 103 5.62 -14.31 -18.17
C VAL A 103 4.37 -14.74 -17.42
N GLU A 104 4.51 -15.65 -16.46
CA GLU A 104 3.39 -16.20 -15.71
C GLU A 104 3.21 -15.49 -14.35
N PHE A 105 4.30 -15.22 -13.65
CA PHE A 105 4.27 -14.69 -12.31
C PHE A 105 4.70 -13.23 -12.26
N ASP A 106 4.16 -12.46 -11.29
CA ASP A 106 4.59 -11.09 -11.02
C ASP A 106 6.09 -11.01 -10.67
N THR A 107 6.63 -12.10 -10.12
CA THR A 107 8.05 -12.24 -9.79
C THR A 107 8.97 -12.23 -11.02
N ASP A 108 8.44 -12.56 -12.18
CA ASP A 108 9.19 -12.63 -13.42
C ASP A 108 9.30 -11.27 -14.13
N LEU A 109 8.50 -10.28 -13.68
CA LEU A 109 8.55 -8.92 -14.21
C LEU A 109 9.88 -8.25 -13.86
N THR A 110 10.45 -7.59 -14.86
CA THR A 110 11.72 -6.86 -14.72
C THR A 110 11.53 -5.53 -13.98
N VAL A 111 12.63 -4.86 -13.63
CA VAL A 111 12.62 -3.51 -13.05
C VAL A 111 11.88 -2.53 -13.95
N ASP A 112 12.14 -2.57 -15.25
CA ASP A 112 11.53 -1.65 -16.21
C ASP A 112 10.03 -1.91 -16.36
N ASP A 113 9.61 -3.18 -16.33
CA ASP A 113 8.19 -3.53 -16.32
C ASP A 113 7.47 -3.00 -15.06
N LEU A 114 8.12 -3.07 -13.91
CA LEU A 114 7.57 -2.52 -12.65
C LEU A 114 7.50 -0.99 -12.68
N LYS A 115 8.49 -0.31 -13.28
CA LYS A 115 8.44 1.16 -13.51
C LYS A 115 7.27 1.53 -14.41
N ASP A 116 7.07 0.78 -15.49
CA ASP A 116 5.94 0.96 -16.40
C ASP A 116 4.60 0.76 -15.67
N LEU A 117 4.48 -0.28 -14.85
CA LEU A 117 3.27 -0.53 -14.05
C LEU A 117 2.98 0.62 -13.10
N VAL A 118 3.97 1.18 -12.40
CA VAL A 118 3.81 2.36 -11.55
C VAL A 118 3.25 3.55 -12.35
N ALA A 119 3.81 3.81 -13.54
CA ALA A 119 3.34 4.89 -14.40
C ALA A 119 1.89 4.66 -14.88
N LEU A 120 1.56 3.43 -15.29
CA LEU A 120 0.22 3.05 -15.72
C LEU A 120 -0.80 3.17 -14.57
N PHE A 121 -0.47 2.74 -13.37
CA PHE A 121 -1.33 2.86 -12.20
C PHE A 121 -1.61 4.32 -11.83
N LYS A 122 -0.59 5.16 -11.80
CA LYS A 122 -0.76 6.60 -11.58
C LYS A 122 -1.63 7.25 -12.66
N LYS A 123 -1.45 6.83 -13.92
CA LYS A 123 -2.29 7.29 -15.03
C LYS A 123 -3.73 6.83 -14.87
N LEU A 124 -3.96 5.58 -14.48
CA LEU A 124 -5.29 5.03 -14.20
C LEU A 124 -6.01 5.84 -13.11
N ILE A 125 -5.36 6.05 -11.96
CA ILE A 125 -5.87 6.86 -10.84
C ILE A 125 -6.28 8.25 -11.35
N LYS A 126 -5.38 8.93 -12.05
CA LYS A 126 -5.62 10.28 -12.58
C LYS A 126 -6.77 10.32 -13.59
N THR A 127 -6.88 9.29 -14.42
CA THR A 127 -7.92 9.24 -15.47
C THR A 127 -9.30 8.95 -14.89
N ARG A 128 -9.41 7.96 -14.01
CA ARG A 128 -10.69 7.53 -13.42
C ARG A 128 -11.17 8.50 -12.31
N LEU A 129 -10.30 8.84 -11.37
CA LEU A 129 -10.68 9.62 -10.18
C LEU A 129 -10.43 11.13 -10.31
N LYS A 130 -9.74 11.60 -11.38
CA LYS A 130 -9.35 13.00 -11.59
C LYS A 130 -8.45 13.58 -10.48
N VAL A 131 -7.85 12.71 -9.67
CA VAL A 131 -6.83 13.05 -8.65
C VAL A 131 -5.51 12.38 -8.99
N SER A 132 -4.41 12.89 -8.44
CA SER A 132 -3.09 12.28 -8.58
C SER A 132 -2.75 11.45 -7.35
N PHE A 133 -1.97 10.39 -7.53
CA PHE A 133 -1.33 9.71 -6.40
C PHE A 133 -0.45 10.71 -5.63
N PRO A 134 -0.58 10.83 -4.30
CA PRO A 134 0.17 11.81 -3.52
C PRO A 134 1.66 11.44 -3.45
N GLU A 135 2.51 12.39 -3.83
CA GLU A 135 3.98 12.25 -3.72
C GLU A 135 4.50 12.70 -2.34
N ASP A 136 3.70 13.41 -1.56
CA ASP A 136 4.05 13.78 -0.18
C ASP A 136 3.79 12.59 0.77
N PRO A 137 4.81 12.08 1.47
CA PRO A 137 4.64 11.00 2.44
C PRO A 137 3.63 11.30 3.55
N TRP A 138 3.52 12.55 3.97
CA TRP A 138 2.57 12.93 5.02
C TRP A 138 1.13 12.92 4.50
N GLU A 139 0.91 13.34 3.27
CA GLU A 139 -0.39 13.23 2.61
C GLU A 139 -0.80 11.76 2.48
N GLN A 140 0.13 10.89 2.06
CA GLN A 140 -0.09 9.44 2.04
C GLN A 140 -0.49 8.91 3.42
N LEU A 141 0.23 9.31 4.46
CA LEU A 141 0.00 8.83 5.82
C LEU A 141 -1.39 9.23 6.33
N TRP A 142 -1.77 10.51 6.17
CA TRP A 142 -3.07 10.99 6.60
C TRP A 142 -4.23 10.36 5.82
N GLY A 143 -4.07 10.18 4.52
CA GLY A 143 -5.04 9.45 3.70
C GLY A 143 -5.25 8.01 4.18
N ALA A 144 -4.14 7.29 4.43
CA ALA A 144 -4.19 5.92 4.92
C ALA A 144 -4.82 5.80 6.32
N ILE A 145 -4.54 6.73 7.23
CA ILE A 145 -5.18 6.77 8.56
C ILE A 145 -6.70 6.92 8.41
N GLY A 146 -7.14 7.86 7.56
CA GLY A 146 -8.56 8.07 7.29
C GLY A 146 -9.24 6.82 6.71
N ALA A 147 -8.60 6.17 5.73
CA ALA A 147 -9.12 4.96 5.12
C ALA A 147 -9.26 3.80 6.12
N VAL A 148 -8.28 3.61 7.01
CA VAL A 148 -8.36 2.58 8.05
C VAL A 148 -9.49 2.87 9.05
N PHE A 149 -9.70 4.13 9.46
CA PHE A 149 -10.87 4.47 10.29
C PHE A 149 -12.19 4.20 9.55
N ASN A 150 -12.28 4.58 8.28
CA ASN A 150 -13.47 4.37 7.46
C ASN A 150 -13.78 2.88 7.24
N SER A 151 -12.75 2.03 7.21
CA SER A 151 -12.92 0.59 7.02
C SER A 151 -13.71 -0.10 8.14
N TRP A 152 -13.85 0.53 9.31
CA TRP A 152 -14.74 0.07 10.37
C TRP A 152 -16.21 0.03 9.92
N ASN A 153 -16.59 0.92 9.01
CA ASN A 153 -17.97 1.09 8.54
C ASN A 153 -18.23 0.45 7.15
N THR A 154 -17.33 -0.40 6.67
CA THR A 154 -17.59 -1.18 5.45
C THR A 154 -18.63 -2.27 5.71
N GLU A 155 -19.39 -2.63 4.69
CA GLU A 155 -20.44 -3.68 4.79
C GLU A 155 -19.88 -4.98 5.38
N ARG A 156 -18.70 -5.42 4.91
CA ARG A 156 -18.04 -6.63 5.43
C ARG A 156 -17.69 -6.53 6.91
N ALA A 157 -17.23 -5.35 7.37
CA ALA A 157 -16.86 -5.14 8.77
C ALA A 157 -18.10 -5.06 9.66
N ILE A 158 -19.19 -4.45 9.19
CA ILE A 158 -20.48 -4.40 9.87
C ILE A 158 -21.04 -5.82 10.01
N ALA A 159 -21.17 -6.56 8.92
CA ALA A 159 -21.68 -7.93 8.94
C ALA A 159 -20.86 -8.84 9.86
N TYR A 160 -19.52 -8.71 9.85
CA TYR A 160 -18.65 -9.47 10.76
C TYR A 160 -18.93 -9.15 12.23
N ARG A 161 -19.12 -7.86 12.56
CA ARG A 161 -19.43 -7.45 13.94
C ARG A 161 -20.78 -7.98 14.41
N GLU A 162 -21.80 -7.89 13.57
CA GLU A 162 -23.12 -8.45 13.86
C GLU A 162 -23.04 -9.95 14.14
N LEU A 163 -22.38 -10.73 13.28
CA LEU A 163 -22.22 -12.17 13.44
C LEU A 163 -21.43 -12.57 14.68
N ASN A 164 -20.51 -11.75 15.13
CA ASN A 164 -19.64 -12.02 16.27
C ASN A 164 -20.03 -11.27 17.55
N ASN A 165 -21.18 -10.58 17.57
CA ASN A 165 -21.67 -9.80 18.70
C ASN A 165 -20.66 -8.75 19.20
N ILE A 166 -19.96 -8.08 18.27
CA ILE A 166 -18.98 -7.02 18.57
C ILE A 166 -19.73 -5.68 18.52
N PRO A 167 -19.76 -4.90 19.62
CA PRO A 167 -20.46 -3.63 19.67
C PRO A 167 -19.89 -2.60 18.69
N ASP A 168 -20.74 -1.96 17.89
CA ASP A 168 -20.34 -0.88 16.96
C ASP A 168 -19.68 0.30 17.68
N THR A 169 -20.09 0.56 18.92
CA THR A 169 -19.59 1.65 19.75
C THR A 169 -18.11 1.51 20.16
N TRP A 170 -17.51 0.33 19.96
CA TRP A 170 -16.08 0.15 20.28
C TRP A 170 -15.15 0.88 19.33
N GLY A 171 -15.52 1.00 18.08
CA GLY A 171 -14.68 1.62 17.07
C GLY A 171 -13.34 0.88 16.86
N THR A 172 -12.41 1.55 16.21
CA THR A 172 -11.05 1.07 16.00
C THR A 172 -10.02 2.14 16.34
N ALA A 173 -8.86 1.71 16.80
CA ALA A 173 -7.64 2.53 16.77
C ALA A 173 -6.89 2.30 15.44
N VAL A 174 -5.89 3.13 15.19
CA VAL A 174 -4.99 2.99 14.05
C VAL A 174 -3.56 2.83 14.56
N ASN A 175 -2.90 1.78 14.13
CA ASN A 175 -1.49 1.51 14.40
C ASN A 175 -0.64 1.96 13.21
N ILE A 176 0.33 2.83 13.47
CA ILE A 176 1.37 3.22 12.50
C ILE A 176 2.64 2.47 12.90
N GLN A 177 3.10 1.58 12.04
CA GLN A 177 4.19 0.68 12.35
C GLN A 177 5.29 0.78 11.29
N CYS A 178 6.56 0.85 11.72
CA CYS A 178 7.69 0.79 10.79
C CYS A 178 7.66 -0.52 9.99
N MET A 179 7.92 -0.42 8.69
CA MET A 179 8.08 -1.60 7.85
C MET A 179 9.39 -2.32 8.19
N VAL A 180 9.31 -3.63 8.30
CA VAL A 180 10.46 -4.53 8.42
C VAL A 180 10.40 -5.50 7.25
N PHE A 181 11.48 -5.58 6.50
CA PHE A 181 11.56 -6.43 5.32
C PHE A 181 12.35 -7.69 5.63
N GLY A 182 11.67 -8.84 5.70
CA GLY A 182 12.29 -10.13 6.00
C GLY A 182 13.35 -10.58 4.99
N ASN A 183 13.34 -10.01 3.76
CA ASN A 183 14.32 -10.29 2.72
C ASN A 183 15.60 -9.43 2.82
N MET A 184 15.75 -8.60 3.83
CA MET A 184 16.99 -7.82 4.09
C MET A 184 17.95 -8.53 5.03
N GLY A 185 17.61 -9.71 5.55
CA GLY A 185 18.43 -10.50 6.45
C GLY A 185 18.42 -11.98 6.08
N GLU A 186 19.17 -12.77 6.84
CA GLU A 186 19.24 -14.22 6.64
C GLU A 186 18.03 -14.97 7.19
N THR A 187 17.29 -14.34 8.09
CA THR A 187 16.09 -14.90 8.70
C THR A 187 14.85 -14.15 8.23
N SER A 188 13.94 -14.85 7.56
CA SER A 188 12.61 -14.40 7.19
C SER A 188 11.58 -15.04 8.13
N ALA A 189 10.72 -14.24 8.75
CA ALA A 189 9.61 -14.71 9.57
C ALA A 189 8.29 -14.67 8.78
#